data_e3454af599c3a75b83cbd683922c25bf
#
_entry.id   e3454af599c3a75b83cbd683922c25bf
#
_cell.length_a   1.000
_cell.length_b   1.000
_cell.length_c   1.000
_cell.angle_alpha   90.00
_cell.angle_beta   90.00
_cell.angle_gamma   90.00
#
_symmetry.space_group_name_H-M   'P 1'
#
loop_
_entity.id
_entity.type
_entity.pdbx_description
1 polymer ?
#
loop_
_entity_poly.entity_id
_entity_poly.type
_entity_poly.pdbx_seq_one_letter_code
_entity_poly.pdbx_strand_id
1 'polypeptide(L)'
;LRQSHIRKAAVVYGAGGYDEVTPLGPTKMMIIHNGRLTPMSLDPLDYGIQPCNPEELAVHSKSEAVDVLKNILAGKGPRAMMDMVILNVGVAVFLLEEHMDLSVCMAKAREAVCAGIGRRTLHAA
;
A
#
# COMPACT_ATOMS: atom_id res chain seq x y z
N LEU A 1 -9.03 -19.67 -4.10
CA LEU A 1 -7.70 -19.15 -4.46
C LEU A 1 -6.80 -20.23 -5.05
N ARG A 2 -6.83 -21.43 -4.50
CA ARG A 2 -6.03 -22.55 -5.01
C ARG A 2 -6.36 -22.93 -6.46
N GLN A 3 -7.62 -22.78 -6.86
CA GLN A 3 -8.10 -23.14 -8.20
C GLN A 3 -7.88 -22.05 -9.25
N SER A 4 -7.48 -20.84 -8.81
CA SER A 4 -7.34 -19.69 -9.71
C SER A 4 -5.91 -19.42 -10.18
N HIS A 5 -5.00 -20.35 -9.95
CA HIS A 5 -3.58 -20.25 -10.31
C HIS A 5 -2.85 -19.06 -9.65
N ILE A 6 -3.41 -18.53 -8.59
CA ILE A 6 -2.75 -17.45 -7.81
C ILE A 6 -1.63 -18.08 -6.99
N ARG A 7 -0.40 -17.60 -7.20
CA ARG A 7 0.79 -18.12 -6.50
C ARG A 7 0.89 -17.61 -5.08
N LYS A 8 0.50 -16.36 -4.86
CA LYS A 8 0.65 -15.67 -3.58
C LYS A 8 -0.48 -14.69 -3.40
N ALA A 9 -1.05 -14.66 -2.23
CA ALA A 9 -2.14 -13.76 -1.88
C ALA A 9 -2.00 -13.30 -0.43
N ALA A 10 -2.64 -12.22 -0.09
CA ALA A 10 -2.72 -11.74 1.29
C ALA A 10 -4.14 -11.38 1.65
N VAL A 11 -4.54 -11.76 2.86
CA VAL A 11 -5.75 -11.23 3.50
C VAL A 11 -5.28 -10.21 4.51
N VAL A 12 -5.78 -8.99 4.42
CA VAL A 12 -5.31 -7.84 5.18
C VAL A 12 -6.37 -7.39 6.18
N TYR A 13 -5.94 -7.16 7.41
CA TYR A 13 -6.74 -6.49 8.44
C TYR A 13 -5.95 -5.29 8.93
N GLY A 14 -6.23 -4.13 8.35
CA GLY A 14 -5.49 -2.89 8.60
C GLY A 14 -5.84 -2.23 9.92
N ALA A 15 -4.89 -1.46 10.45
CA ALA A 15 -5.11 -0.64 11.63
C ALA A 15 -6.26 0.35 11.39
N GLY A 16 -7.13 0.50 12.38
CA GLY A 16 -8.33 1.35 12.27
C GLY A 16 -9.52 0.67 11.62
N GLY A 17 -9.46 -0.66 11.38
CA GLY A 17 -10.55 -1.43 10.77
C GLY A 17 -10.65 -1.31 9.26
N TYR A 18 -9.57 -0.90 8.59
CA TYR A 18 -9.51 -0.79 7.13
C TYR A 18 -9.21 -2.13 6.47
N ASP A 19 -9.71 -2.30 5.24
CA ASP A 19 -9.38 -3.45 4.38
C ASP A 19 -8.02 -3.29 3.68
N GLU A 20 -7.27 -2.27 4.03
CA GLU A 20 -6.00 -1.89 3.43
C GLU A 20 -4.96 -1.69 4.52
N VAL A 21 -3.69 -1.68 4.13
CA VAL A 21 -2.59 -1.30 5.03
C VAL A 21 -2.63 0.21 5.24
N THR A 22 -2.63 0.65 6.48
CA THR A 22 -2.73 2.07 6.81
C THR A 22 -1.57 2.55 7.69
N PRO A 23 -1.22 3.86 7.65
CA PRO A 23 -0.25 4.43 8.58
C PRO A 23 -0.80 4.62 10.00
N LEU A 24 -2.02 4.20 10.28
CA LEU A 24 -2.63 4.35 11.62
C LEU A 24 -1.98 3.44 12.68
N GLY A 25 -1.31 2.37 12.25
CA GLY A 25 -0.66 1.42 13.14
C GLY A 25 -0.34 0.11 12.45
N PRO A 26 0.07 -0.91 13.20
CA PRO A 26 0.38 -2.22 12.63
C PRO A 26 -0.82 -2.87 11.96
N THR A 27 -0.54 -3.53 10.84
CA THR A 27 -1.52 -4.32 10.07
C THR A 27 -1.23 -5.80 10.26
N LYS A 28 -2.29 -6.59 10.44
CA LYS A 28 -2.19 -8.04 10.45
C LYS A 28 -2.56 -8.58 9.08
N MET A 29 -1.75 -9.51 8.60
CA MET A 29 -1.96 -10.15 7.30
C MET A 29 -1.85 -11.65 7.43
N MET A 30 -2.58 -12.36 6.57
CA MET A 30 -2.38 -13.79 6.35
C MET A 30 -1.87 -13.95 4.92
N ILE A 31 -0.65 -14.43 4.78
CA ILE A 31 -0.05 -14.68 3.47
C ILE A 31 -0.35 -16.12 3.06
N ILE A 32 -0.86 -16.27 1.87
CA ILE A 32 -1.14 -17.57 1.25
C ILE A 32 -0.13 -17.75 0.11
N HIS A 33 0.73 -18.75 0.24
CA HIS A 33 1.76 -19.02 -0.76
C HIS A 33 1.93 -20.53 -0.92
N ASN A 34 1.75 -21.02 -2.14
CA ASN A 34 1.83 -22.46 -2.46
C ASN A 34 0.98 -23.33 -1.51
N GLY A 35 -0.21 -22.87 -1.17
CA GLY A 35 -1.14 -23.56 -0.29
C GLY A 35 -0.78 -23.47 1.18
N ARG A 36 0.28 -22.76 1.56
CA ARG A 36 0.68 -22.55 2.95
C ARG A 36 0.17 -21.22 3.46
N LEU A 37 -0.37 -21.21 4.67
CA LEU A 37 -0.84 -20.01 5.35
C LEU A 37 0.21 -19.54 6.35
N THR A 38 0.64 -18.29 6.23
CA THR A 38 1.63 -17.71 7.14
C THR A 38 1.10 -16.39 7.68
N PRO A 39 0.91 -16.25 9.00
CA PRO A 39 0.56 -14.97 9.59
C PRO A 39 1.74 -14.01 9.51
N MET A 40 1.47 -12.75 9.23
CA MET A 40 2.48 -11.70 9.14
C MET A 40 1.93 -10.42 9.74
N SER A 41 2.78 -9.69 10.45
CA SER A 41 2.44 -8.36 10.95
C SER A 41 3.34 -7.33 10.26
N LEU A 42 2.75 -6.21 9.83
CA LEU A 42 3.45 -5.12 9.19
C LEU A 42 3.31 -3.88 10.04
N ASP A 43 4.43 -3.37 10.56
CA ASP A 43 4.46 -2.11 11.29
C ASP A 43 5.02 -1.02 10.37
N PRO A 44 4.24 0.02 10.06
CA PRO A 44 4.71 1.12 9.19
C PRO A 44 6.00 1.78 9.68
N LEU A 45 6.24 1.81 10.98
CA LEU A 45 7.47 2.39 11.54
C LEU A 45 8.73 1.68 11.03
N ASP A 46 8.65 0.39 10.76
CA ASP A 46 9.78 -0.40 10.25
C ASP A 46 10.22 0.05 8.85
N TYR A 47 9.37 0.79 8.16
CA TYR A 47 9.60 1.27 6.79
C TYR A 47 9.74 2.78 6.71
N GLY A 48 10.01 3.44 7.83
CA GLY A 48 10.19 4.88 7.88
C GLY A 48 8.91 5.69 7.74
N ILE A 49 7.75 5.06 7.96
CA ILE A 49 6.45 5.71 7.86
C ILE A 49 5.97 6.05 9.27
N GLN A 50 5.73 7.34 9.49
CA GLN A 50 5.25 7.85 10.77
C GLN A 50 3.75 7.62 10.95
N PRO A 51 3.27 7.41 12.19
CA PRO A 51 1.84 7.34 12.46
C PRO A 51 1.10 8.59 11.99
N CYS A 52 -0.16 8.42 11.64
CA CYS A 52 -1.04 9.54 11.30
C CYS A 52 -2.36 9.41 12.06
N ASN A 53 -3.15 10.49 12.04
CA ASN A 53 -4.51 10.49 12.58
C ASN A 53 -5.49 10.09 11.46
N PRO A 54 -6.65 9.50 11.80
CA PRO A 54 -7.66 9.16 10.79
C PRO A 54 -8.09 10.35 9.93
N GLU A 55 -8.12 11.56 10.51
CA GLU A 55 -8.47 12.78 9.79
C GLU A 55 -7.54 13.09 8.63
N GLU A 56 -6.27 12.72 8.75
CA GLU A 56 -5.27 12.93 7.68
C GLU A 56 -5.50 12.04 6.46
N LEU A 57 -6.34 11.01 6.59
CA LEU A 57 -6.72 10.12 5.49
C LEU A 57 -8.10 10.44 4.91
N ALA A 58 -8.82 11.40 5.50
CA ALA A 58 -10.17 11.75 5.12
C ALA A 58 -10.21 12.73 3.95
N VAL A 59 -11.21 12.57 3.09
CA VAL A 59 -11.59 13.57 2.08
C VAL A 59 -13.05 13.96 2.33
N HIS A 60 -13.40 15.22 2.06
CA HIS A 60 -14.69 15.78 2.45
C HIS A 60 -15.62 16.09 1.27
N SER A 61 -15.15 15.91 0.04
CA SER A 61 -15.96 16.11 -1.16
C SER A 61 -15.37 15.33 -2.34
N LYS A 62 -16.19 15.14 -3.38
CA LYS A 62 -15.72 14.51 -4.63
C LYS A 62 -14.63 15.35 -5.30
N SER A 63 -14.78 16.67 -5.30
CA SER A 63 -13.81 17.58 -5.89
C SER A 63 -12.46 17.46 -5.19
N GLU A 64 -12.45 17.47 -3.86
CA GLU A 64 -11.24 17.26 -3.07
C GLU A 64 -10.62 15.89 -3.35
N ALA A 65 -11.43 14.84 -3.41
CA ALA A 65 -10.95 13.49 -3.69
C ALA A 65 -10.25 13.40 -5.05
N VAL A 66 -10.80 14.04 -6.08
CA VAL A 66 -10.19 14.07 -7.43
C VAL A 66 -8.86 14.81 -7.41
N ASP A 67 -8.80 15.97 -6.76
CA ASP A 67 -7.57 16.76 -6.68
C ASP A 67 -6.49 16.01 -5.89
N VAL A 68 -6.84 15.40 -4.77
CA VAL A 68 -5.93 14.58 -3.98
C VAL A 68 -5.41 13.41 -4.79
N LEU A 69 -6.29 12.70 -5.52
CA LEU A 69 -5.88 11.58 -6.35
C LEU A 69 -4.88 12.01 -7.43
N LYS A 70 -5.14 13.12 -8.12
CA LYS A 70 -4.21 13.65 -9.12
C LYS A 70 -2.85 13.97 -8.52
N ASN A 71 -2.84 14.57 -7.33
CA ASN A 71 -1.59 14.90 -6.64
C ASN A 71 -0.84 13.65 -6.21
N ILE A 72 -1.53 12.64 -5.68
CA ILE A 72 -0.92 11.36 -5.31
C ILE A 72 -0.28 10.70 -6.53
N LEU A 73 -0.99 10.65 -7.66
CA LEU A 73 -0.47 10.06 -8.89
C LEU A 73 0.75 10.81 -9.42
N ALA A 74 0.85 12.10 -9.14
CA ALA A 74 2.00 12.93 -9.49
C ALA A 74 3.15 12.87 -8.47
N GLY A 75 3.01 12.11 -7.39
CA GLY A 75 4.00 12.01 -6.33
C GLY A 75 4.01 13.19 -5.37
N LYS A 76 2.93 13.95 -5.29
CA LYS A 76 2.84 15.22 -4.54
C LYS A 76 1.62 15.31 -3.62
N GLY A 77 1.03 14.19 -3.26
CA GLY A 77 -0.13 14.16 -2.38
C GLY A 77 0.20 14.46 -0.92
N PRO A 78 -0.82 14.58 -0.06
CA PRO A 78 -0.62 14.71 1.38
C PRO A 78 0.19 13.53 1.93
N ARG A 79 1.07 13.81 2.91
CA ARG A 79 2.01 12.81 3.44
C ARG A 79 1.33 11.50 3.85
N ALA A 80 0.30 11.57 4.68
CA ALA A 80 -0.34 10.36 5.20
C ALA A 80 -0.98 9.52 4.08
N MET A 81 -1.57 10.18 3.08
CA MET A 81 -2.19 9.50 1.94
C MET A 81 -1.13 8.89 1.01
N MET A 82 -0.02 9.60 0.80
CA MET A 82 1.12 9.07 0.06
C MET A 82 1.69 7.84 0.76
N ASP A 83 1.85 7.90 2.08
CA ASP A 83 2.33 6.78 2.89
C ASP A 83 1.39 5.56 2.79
N MET A 84 0.09 5.79 2.81
CA MET A 84 -0.89 4.72 2.65
C MET A 84 -0.75 4.03 1.29
N VAL A 85 -0.60 4.81 0.22
CA VAL A 85 -0.39 4.27 -1.13
C VAL A 85 0.92 3.49 -1.20
N ILE A 86 2.00 4.02 -0.64
CA ILE A 86 3.30 3.34 -0.60
C ILE A 86 3.18 1.98 0.10
N LEU A 87 2.52 1.94 1.25
CA LEU A 87 2.33 0.68 1.99
C LEU A 87 1.57 -0.36 1.15
N ASN A 88 0.48 0.04 0.52
CA ASN A 88 -0.33 -0.90 -0.26
C ASN A 88 0.35 -1.33 -1.56
N VAL A 89 1.04 -0.41 -2.24
CA VAL A 89 1.85 -0.76 -3.42
C VAL A 89 2.99 -1.69 -3.02
N GLY A 90 3.64 -1.44 -1.89
CA GLY A 90 4.72 -2.30 -1.38
C GLY A 90 4.24 -3.72 -1.12
N VAL A 91 3.08 -3.89 -0.51
CA VAL A 91 2.47 -5.21 -0.31
C VAL A 91 2.13 -5.87 -1.65
N ALA A 92 1.58 -5.10 -2.60
CA ALA A 92 1.29 -5.63 -3.93
C ALA A 92 2.56 -6.12 -4.64
N VAL A 93 3.64 -5.36 -4.58
CA VAL A 93 4.94 -5.77 -5.15
C VAL A 93 5.44 -7.05 -4.46
N PHE A 94 5.32 -7.11 -3.13
CA PHE A 94 5.70 -8.30 -2.35
C PHE A 94 4.95 -9.55 -2.81
N LEU A 95 3.66 -9.41 -3.15
CA LEU A 95 2.86 -10.53 -3.62
C LEU A 95 3.23 -10.99 -5.03
N LEU A 96 3.77 -10.08 -5.85
CA LEU A 96 4.19 -10.39 -7.22
C LEU A 96 5.62 -10.95 -7.30
N GLU A 97 6.46 -10.68 -6.30
CA GLU A 97 7.87 -11.07 -6.28
C GLU A 97 8.09 -12.23 -5.32
N GLU A 98 8.61 -13.36 -5.81
CA GLU A 98 8.75 -14.56 -4.99
C GLU A 98 9.91 -14.51 -3.98
N HIS A 99 10.97 -13.77 -4.30
CA HIS A 99 12.23 -13.83 -3.56
C HIS A 99 12.69 -12.49 -3.00
N MET A 100 11.78 -11.52 -2.91
CA MET A 100 12.12 -10.18 -2.47
C MET A 100 11.55 -9.92 -1.06
N ASP A 101 12.39 -9.38 -0.18
CA ASP A 101 11.96 -9.00 1.17
C ASP A 101 10.95 -7.85 1.11
N LEU A 102 10.05 -7.80 2.08
CA LEU A 102 9.07 -6.73 2.17
C LEU A 102 9.72 -5.35 2.24
N SER A 103 10.86 -5.22 2.93
CA SER A 103 11.59 -3.95 3.02
C SER A 103 12.06 -3.45 1.66
N VAL A 104 12.53 -4.35 0.79
CA VAL A 104 12.93 -4.02 -0.58
C VAL A 104 11.72 -3.63 -1.40
N CYS A 105 10.60 -4.33 -1.25
CA CYS A 105 9.35 -4.01 -1.93
C CYS A 105 8.82 -2.63 -1.52
N MET A 106 8.91 -2.28 -0.24
CA MET A 106 8.51 -0.96 0.26
C MET A 106 9.41 0.15 -0.28
N ALA A 107 10.72 -0.09 -0.36
CA ALA A 107 11.64 0.88 -0.95
C ALA A 107 11.34 1.13 -2.43
N LYS A 108 11.06 0.08 -3.20
CA LYS A 108 10.66 0.20 -4.60
C LYS A 108 9.32 0.93 -4.75
N ALA A 109 8.35 0.64 -3.88
CA ALA A 109 7.07 1.31 -3.88
C ALA A 109 7.23 2.81 -3.61
N ARG A 110 8.02 3.16 -2.61
CA ARG A 110 8.29 4.56 -2.27
C ARG A 110 8.91 5.31 -3.46
N GLU A 111 9.91 4.72 -4.08
CA GLU A 111 10.57 5.31 -5.25
C GLU A 111 9.57 5.54 -6.38
N ALA A 112 8.77 4.54 -6.72
CA ALA A 112 7.79 4.63 -7.81
C ALA A 112 6.70 5.65 -7.53
N VAL A 113 6.12 5.63 -6.34
CA VAL A 113 5.02 6.54 -5.95
C VAL A 113 5.53 7.98 -5.91
N CYS A 114 6.68 8.23 -5.29
CA CYS A 114 7.25 9.58 -5.17
C CYS A 114 7.75 10.13 -6.52
N ALA A 115 8.09 9.27 -7.46
CA ALA A 115 8.48 9.67 -8.82
C ALA A 115 7.29 10.04 -9.72
N GLY A 116 6.05 9.86 -9.26
CA GLY A 116 4.86 10.19 -10.04
C GLY A 116 4.58 9.23 -11.19
N ILE A 117 4.99 7.96 -11.06
CA ILE A 117 4.78 6.94 -12.10
C ILE A 117 3.29 6.78 -12.43
N GLY A 118 2.41 6.88 -11.43
CA GLY A 118 0.97 6.77 -11.62
C GLY A 118 0.42 7.79 -12.61
N ARG A 119 0.91 9.03 -12.57
CA ARG A 119 0.50 10.08 -13.51
C ARG A 119 0.93 9.73 -14.94
N ARG A 120 2.15 9.28 -15.13
CA ARG A 120 2.66 8.88 -16.45
C ARG A 120 1.87 7.70 -17.02
N THR A 121 1.56 6.72 -16.19
CA THR A 121 0.78 5.56 -16.57
C THR A 121 -0.65 5.95 -16.97
N LEU A 122 -1.28 6.85 -16.22
CA LEU A 122 -2.62 7.34 -16.51
C LEU A 122 -2.67 8.08 -17.86
N HIS A 123 -1.65 8.90 -18.14
CA HIS A 123 -1.58 9.66 -19.41
C HIS A 123 -1.25 8.78 -20.62
N ALA A 124 -0.59 7.63 -20.38
CA ALA A 124 -0.26 6.68 -21.44
C ALA A 124 -1.42 5.75 -21.80
N ALA A 125 -2.41 5.64 -20.91
CA ALA A 125 -3.56 4.75 -21.09
C ALA A 125 -4.60 5.40 -22.11
#